data_b75c82ca2f18ec2103bcfd4963bf11b8
#
_entry.id   b75c82ca2f18ec2103bcfd4963bf11b8
#
_cell.length_a   1.000
_cell.length_b   1.000
_cell.length_c   1.000
_cell.angle_alpha   90.00
_cell.angle_beta   90.00
_cell.angle_gamma   90.00
#
_symmetry.space_group_name_H-M   'P 1'
#
loop_
_entity.id
_entity.type
_entity.pdbx_description
1 polymer ?
#
loop_
_entity_poly.entity_id
_entity_poly.type
_entity_poly.pdbx_seq_one_letter_code
_entity_poly.pdbx_strand_id
1 'polypeptide(L)'
;MGVPDILDYEKMKDKLQVRICDKEWNTDRLADKVVTEHGDFAAYYAVNLEENGEGISSIPVTVSLMNEWGVSVEQIQADAMMADKNRGVQLVDMTQIVESMIFGGTPKNLLNEKLDMETVENPMFCLTNKSKMNGASLLLQEDIRKQIGECLGSDYFVIPSSVHEVLILPDNGIFQVPELNAMVQEVNETQVERQEQLSDKVQFCDKKTAVMENAERREARLEKEKVAEKAEVKGGIHGRLEKAKAEIKAKEADKVPKNKSKDLAAAL
;
A
#
# COMPACT_ATOMS: atom_id res chain seq x y z
N MET A 1 6.27 37.31 -0.37
CA MET A 1 6.41 36.92 -1.79
C MET A 1 5.32 37.59 -2.61
N GLY A 2 5.64 38.21 -3.74
CA GLY A 2 4.65 38.87 -4.59
C GLY A 2 3.95 37.91 -5.55
N VAL A 3 2.77 38.33 -6.10
CA VAL A 3 2.05 37.52 -7.10
C VAL A 3 2.94 37.10 -8.29
N PRO A 4 3.83 37.96 -8.82
CA PRO A 4 4.75 37.56 -9.90
C PRO A 4 5.71 36.41 -9.54
N ASP A 5 6.06 36.27 -8.26
CA ASP A 5 6.95 35.19 -7.82
C ASP A 5 6.25 33.83 -7.80
N ILE A 6 4.94 33.79 -7.53
CA ILE A 6 4.15 32.57 -7.50
C ILE A 6 3.95 32.00 -8.91
N LEU A 7 3.92 32.83 -9.94
CA LEU A 7 3.78 32.43 -11.34
C LEU A 7 5.08 31.91 -11.97
N ASP A 8 6.21 32.05 -11.26
CA ASP A 8 7.51 31.54 -11.69
C ASP A 8 7.72 30.11 -11.15
N TYR A 9 7.50 29.11 -12.00
CA TYR A 9 7.63 27.71 -11.59
C TYR A 9 9.02 27.36 -11.05
N GLU A 10 10.08 27.87 -11.65
CA GLU A 10 11.47 27.60 -11.21
C GLU A 10 11.74 28.07 -9.77
N LYS A 11 11.07 29.13 -9.33
CA LYS A 11 11.12 29.57 -7.93
C LYS A 11 10.25 28.77 -6.98
N MET A 12 9.22 28.07 -7.52
CA MET A 12 8.21 27.36 -6.72
C MET A 12 8.48 25.86 -6.61
N LYS A 13 9.15 25.24 -7.58
CA LYS A 13 9.32 23.78 -7.64
C LYS A 13 9.94 23.17 -6.39
N ASP A 14 10.96 23.80 -5.80
CA ASP A 14 11.62 23.32 -4.58
C ASP A 14 10.78 23.55 -3.31
N LYS A 15 9.69 24.33 -3.43
CA LYS A 15 8.71 24.59 -2.36
C LYS A 15 7.47 23.74 -2.48
N LEU A 16 7.37 22.94 -3.55
CA LEU A 16 6.26 22.01 -3.71
C LEU A 16 6.25 20.99 -2.59
N GLN A 17 5.05 20.59 -2.18
CA GLN A 17 4.79 19.53 -1.22
C GLN A 17 3.66 18.67 -1.73
N VAL A 18 3.85 17.36 -1.65
CA VAL A 18 2.75 16.40 -1.86
C VAL A 18 1.88 16.38 -0.61
N ARG A 19 0.58 16.42 -0.80
CA ARG A 19 -0.41 16.20 0.24
C ARG A 19 -1.28 15.02 -0.13
N ILE A 20 -1.57 14.18 0.85
CA ILE A 20 -2.33 12.96 0.67
C ILE A 20 -3.67 13.06 1.41
N CYS A 21 -4.72 12.48 0.85
CA CYS A 21 -6.01 12.33 1.50
C CYS A 21 -6.75 11.10 0.96
N ASP A 22 -7.80 10.65 1.65
CA ASP A 22 -8.73 9.68 1.10
C ASP A 22 -9.46 10.27 -0.10
N LYS A 23 -9.43 9.54 -1.22
CA LYS A 23 -9.99 10.00 -2.49
C LYS A 23 -11.52 10.18 -2.43
N GLU A 24 -12.21 9.26 -1.78
CA GLU A 24 -13.67 9.26 -1.72
C GLU A 24 -14.21 10.37 -0.80
N TRP A 25 -13.51 10.61 0.32
CA TRP A 25 -13.93 11.61 1.31
C TRP A 25 -13.68 13.06 0.89
N ASN A 26 -12.80 13.28 -0.09
CA ASN A 26 -12.33 14.62 -0.44
C ASN A 26 -12.64 15.06 -1.87
N THR A 27 -13.61 14.44 -2.54
CA THR A 27 -13.95 14.70 -3.95
C THR A 27 -14.18 16.19 -4.23
N ASP A 28 -14.98 16.89 -3.41
CA ASP A 28 -15.28 18.31 -3.59
C ASP A 28 -14.02 19.18 -3.36
N ARG A 29 -13.21 18.84 -2.37
CA ARG A 29 -11.96 19.53 -2.04
C ARG A 29 -10.93 19.43 -3.16
N LEU A 30 -10.97 18.36 -3.95
CA LEU A 30 -10.01 18.06 -5.01
C LEU A 30 -10.40 18.63 -6.37
N ALA A 31 -11.63 19.07 -6.56
CA ALA A 31 -12.24 19.37 -7.86
C ALA A 31 -11.47 20.37 -8.74
N ASP A 32 -10.78 21.36 -8.14
CA ASP A 32 -10.02 22.41 -8.84
C ASP A 32 -8.50 22.18 -8.81
N LYS A 33 -8.04 21.13 -8.16
CA LYS A 33 -6.61 20.88 -7.89
C LYS A 33 -5.98 19.95 -8.90
N VAL A 34 -4.67 20.03 -9.02
CA VAL A 34 -3.87 19.01 -9.69
C VAL A 34 -3.82 17.79 -8.78
N VAL A 35 -4.32 16.65 -9.28
CA VAL A 35 -4.48 15.41 -8.50
C VAL A 35 -3.86 14.23 -9.24
N THR A 36 -3.24 13.32 -8.50
CA THR A 36 -2.85 11.99 -8.94
C THR A 36 -3.44 10.93 -8.03
N GLU A 37 -3.86 9.79 -8.59
CA GLU A 37 -4.52 8.72 -7.83
C GLU A 37 -3.54 7.61 -7.46
N HIS A 38 -3.63 7.13 -6.21
CA HIS A 38 -2.77 6.10 -5.63
C HIS A 38 -3.61 5.11 -4.80
N GLY A 39 -4.32 4.23 -5.49
CA GLY A 39 -5.23 3.28 -4.83
C GLY A 39 -6.42 3.98 -4.17
N ASP A 40 -6.54 3.88 -2.85
CA ASP A 40 -7.58 4.56 -2.06
C ASP A 40 -7.24 6.03 -1.79
N PHE A 41 -6.00 6.44 -2.04
CA PHE A 41 -5.54 7.80 -1.80
C PHE A 41 -5.55 8.65 -3.07
N ALA A 42 -5.73 9.95 -2.86
CA ALA A 42 -5.42 10.98 -3.82
C ALA A 42 -4.25 11.81 -3.29
N ALA A 43 -3.29 12.08 -4.17
CA ALA A 43 -2.27 13.08 -3.91
C ALA A 43 -2.66 14.37 -4.61
N TYR A 44 -2.51 15.50 -3.92
CA TYR A 44 -2.61 16.84 -4.46
C TYR A 44 -1.39 17.64 -4.01
N TYR A 45 -1.17 18.79 -4.63
CA TYR A 45 0.09 19.51 -4.47
C TYR A 45 -0.16 20.89 -3.91
N ALA A 46 0.78 21.39 -3.13
CA ALA A 46 0.78 22.75 -2.59
C ALA A 46 2.17 23.36 -2.65
N VAL A 47 2.24 24.67 -2.78
CA VAL A 47 3.47 25.44 -2.63
C VAL A 47 3.55 25.93 -1.19
N ASN A 48 4.57 25.56 -0.45
CA ASN A 48 4.86 26.09 0.88
C ASN A 48 5.51 27.46 0.75
N LEU A 49 4.85 28.50 1.26
CA LEU A 49 5.35 29.88 1.23
C LEU A 49 6.25 30.17 2.41
N GLU A 50 5.77 29.84 3.61
CA GLU A 50 6.46 30.03 4.88
C GLU A 50 6.21 28.82 5.77
N GLU A 51 7.25 28.39 6.46
CA GLU A 51 7.20 27.35 7.48
C GLU A 51 7.77 27.94 8.77
N ASN A 52 7.00 27.94 9.83
CA ASN A 52 7.39 28.42 11.14
C ASN A 52 6.88 27.46 12.23
N GLY A 53 7.22 27.73 13.50
CA GLY A 53 6.81 26.89 14.63
C GLY A 53 5.29 26.78 14.86
N GLU A 54 4.48 27.60 14.18
CA GLU A 54 3.02 27.61 14.29
C GLU A 54 2.32 26.88 13.14
N GLY A 55 3.06 26.56 12.04
CA GLY A 55 2.50 25.85 10.90
C GLY A 55 3.14 26.18 9.56
N ILE A 56 2.49 25.72 8.49
CA ILE A 56 2.88 25.94 7.11
C ILE A 56 1.84 26.81 6.41
N SER A 57 2.24 28.02 5.99
CA SER A 57 1.45 28.80 5.05
C SER A 57 1.66 28.27 3.64
N SER A 58 0.59 27.88 2.94
CA SER A 58 0.71 27.24 1.64
C SER A 58 -0.43 27.59 0.70
N ILE A 59 -0.17 27.48 -0.61
CA ILE A 59 -1.15 27.67 -1.67
C ILE A 59 -1.32 26.35 -2.40
N PRO A 60 -2.58 25.84 -2.60
CA PRO A 60 -2.80 24.63 -3.38
C PRO A 60 -2.46 24.89 -4.85
N VAL A 61 -1.88 23.89 -5.50
CA VAL A 61 -1.64 23.90 -6.94
C VAL A 61 -2.95 23.53 -7.66
N THR A 62 -3.57 24.54 -8.24
CA THR A 62 -4.78 24.35 -9.05
C THR A 62 -4.44 24.04 -10.51
N VAL A 63 -5.39 23.50 -11.25
CA VAL A 63 -5.23 23.27 -12.70
C VAL A 63 -4.95 24.60 -13.42
N SER A 64 -5.55 25.72 -12.98
CA SER A 64 -5.26 27.04 -13.53
C SER A 64 -3.82 27.47 -13.32
N LEU A 65 -3.29 27.28 -12.09
CA LEU A 65 -1.91 27.62 -11.79
C LEU A 65 -0.90 26.74 -12.56
N MET A 66 -1.19 25.45 -12.69
CA MET A 66 -0.38 24.54 -13.51
C MET A 66 -0.32 25.00 -14.98
N ASN A 67 -1.46 25.42 -15.54
CA ASN A 67 -1.52 25.93 -16.91
C ASN A 67 -0.71 27.23 -17.08
N GLU A 68 -0.75 28.15 -16.11
CA GLU A 68 0.08 29.35 -16.11
C GLU A 68 1.58 29.03 -16.04
N TRP A 69 1.97 28.01 -15.30
CA TRP A 69 3.34 27.53 -15.25
C TRP A 69 3.79 26.82 -16.55
N GLY A 70 2.84 26.32 -17.36
CA GLY A 70 3.15 25.60 -18.60
C GLY A 70 3.82 24.24 -18.37
N VAL A 71 3.56 23.60 -17.24
CA VAL A 71 4.13 22.29 -16.85
C VAL A 71 3.06 21.21 -16.81
N SER A 72 3.47 19.94 -16.88
CA SER A 72 2.56 18.81 -16.80
C SER A 72 2.32 18.36 -15.35
N VAL A 73 1.30 17.52 -15.15
CA VAL A 73 0.99 16.89 -13.84
C VAL A 73 2.17 16.02 -13.38
N GLU A 74 2.77 15.27 -14.30
CA GLU A 74 3.92 14.39 -14.02
C GLU A 74 5.13 15.18 -13.57
N GLN A 75 5.37 16.36 -14.16
CA GLN A 75 6.45 17.26 -13.74
C GLN A 75 6.22 17.78 -12.33
N ILE A 76 5.01 18.26 -12.01
CA ILE A 76 4.65 18.72 -10.67
C ILE A 76 4.80 17.58 -9.65
N GLN A 77 4.33 16.38 -9.99
CA GLN A 77 4.46 15.21 -9.13
C GLN A 77 5.92 14.86 -8.84
N ALA A 78 6.75 14.80 -9.89
CA ALA A 78 8.16 14.46 -9.75
C ALA A 78 8.91 15.48 -8.89
N ASP A 79 8.72 16.78 -9.15
CA ASP A 79 9.38 17.84 -8.41
C ASP A 79 8.89 17.92 -6.95
N ALA A 80 7.60 17.75 -6.70
CA ALA A 80 7.04 17.71 -5.35
C ALA A 80 7.55 16.51 -4.54
N MET A 81 7.62 15.32 -5.16
CA MET A 81 8.17 14.12 -4.50
C MET A 81 9.66 14.30 -4.17
N MET A 82 10.42 14.91 -5.07
CA MET A 82 11.82 15.23 -4.82
C MET A 82 11.98 16.26 -3.69
N ALA A 83 11.18 17.32 -3.69
CA ALA A 83 11.18 18.32 -2.64
C ALA A 83 10.83 17.72 -1.27
N ASP A 84 9.86 16.78 -1.21
CA ASP A 84 9.51 16.09 0.04
C ASP A 84 10.67 15.23 0.56
N LYS A 85 11.39 14.52 -0.29
CA LYS A 85 12.61 13.78 0.11
C LYS A 85 13.67 14.72 0.68
N ASN A 86 13.89 15.86 0.02
CA ASN A 86 14.89 16.84 0.45
C ASN A 86 14.56 17.45 1.82
N ARG A 87 13.27 17.47 2.23
CA ARG A 87 12.86 17.87 3.60
C ARG A 87 13.23 16.83 4.66
N GLY A 88 13.67 15.64 4.23
CA GLY A 88 14.21 14.58 5.09
C GLY A 88 13.13 13.62 5.57
N VAL A 89 13.29 12.37 5.12
CA VAL A 89 12.44 11.22 5.49
C VAL A 89 12.85 10.73 6.88
N GLN A 90 11.88 10.37 7.70
CA GLN A 90 12.07 9.82 9.04
C GLN A 90 11.26 8.55 9.19
N LEU A 91 11.93 7.45 9.54
CA LEU A 91 11.29 6.23 10.06
C LEU A 91 11.78 6.04 11.49
N VAL A 92 10.90 6.13 12.46
CA VAL A 92 11.25 6.18 13.88
C VAL A 92 10.44 5.15 14.65
N ASP A 93 11.09 4.48 15.60
CA ASP A 93 10.43 3.58 16.54
C ASP A 93 9.47 4.38 17.47
N MET A 94 8.25 3.89 17.63
CA MET A 94 7.24 4.55 18.47
C MET A 94 7.65 4.61 19.94
N THR A 95 8.37 3.61 20.45
CA THR A 95 8.91 3.63 21.82
C THR A 95 9.88 4.78 22.00
N GLN A 96 10.78 5.02 21.04
CA GLN A 96 11.71 6.15 21.09
C GLN A 96 11.01 7.50 21.01
N ILE A 97 9.88 7.60 20.29
CA ILE A 97 9.07 8.83 20.26
C ILE A 97 8.53 9.10 21.66
N VAL A 98 7.91 8.11 22.30
CA VAL A 98 7.37 8.25 23.66
C VAL A 98 8.49 8.58 24.68
N GLU A 99 9.61 7.88 24.63
CA GLU A 99 10.77 8.15 25.48
C GLU A 99 11.28 9.59 25.31
N SER A 100 11.36 10.06 24.06
CA SER A 100 11.81 11.42 23.77
C SER A 100 10.86 12.50 24.33
N MET A 101 9.57 12.22 24.40
CA MET A 101 8.58 13.12 25.00
C MET A 101 8.73 13.20 26.52
N ILE A 102 9.12 12.10 27.17
CA ILE A 102 9.24 12.02 28.64
C ILE A 102 10.60 12.51 29.12
N PHE A 103 11.68 12.06 28.47
CA PHE A 103 13.05 12.24 28.93
C PHE A 103 13.85 13.26 28.09
N GLY A 104 13.26 13.75 27.01
CA GLY A 104 13.98 14.55 26.02
C GLY A 104 14.84 13.68 25.09
N GLY A 105 15.48 14.33 24.14
CA GLY A 105 16.31 13.67 23.13
C GLY A 105 15.69 13.69 21.74
N THR A 106 16.41 13.12 20.78
CA THR A 106 15.97 13.03 19.39
C THR A 106 15.92 11.56 18.99
N PRO A 107 14.74 11.03 18.61
CA PRO A 107 14.62 9.67 18.13
C PRO A 107 15.51 9.41 16.92
N LYS A 108 16.09 8.21 16.83
CA LYS A 108 16.94 7.80 15.72
C LYS A 108 16.12 7.52 14.46
N ASN A 109 16.56 8.07 13.33
CA ASN A 109 15.99 7.67 12.03
C ASN A 109 16.53 6.29 11.64
N LEU A 110 15.64 5.34 11.42
CA LEU A 110 15.95 3.93 11.16
C LEU A 110 15.93 3.56 9.68
N LEU A 111 15.55 4.45 8.78
CA LEU A 111 15.28 4.14 7.37
C LEU A 111 16.46 3.47 6.63
N ASN A 112 17.69 3.77 7.04
CA ASN A 112 18.90 3.17 6.45
C ASN A 112 19.52 2.06 7.33
N GLU A 113 18.82 1.64 8.36
CA GLU A 113 19.26 0.56 9.25
C GLU A 113 18.70 -0.79 8.76
N LYS A 114 19.33 -1.86 9.19
CA LYS A 114 18.75 -3.20 9.07
C LYS A 114 18.41 -3.67 10.47
N LEU A 115 17.13 -3.76 10.75
CA LEU A 115 16.65 -4.14 12.07
C LEU A 115 16.65 -5.65 12.24
N ASP A 116 17.05 -6.10 13.42
CA ASP A 116 16.82 -7.45 13.89
C ASP A 116 15.48 -7.50 14.63
N MET A 117 14.43 -7.91 13.91
CA MET A 117 13.07 -7.89 14.41
C MET A 117 12.83 -8.84 15.58
N GLU A 118 13.73 -9.82 15.82
CA GLU A 118 13.65 -10.70 16.99
C GLU A 118 13.99 -9.95 18.30
N THR A 119 14.70 -8.83 18.20
CA THR A 119 15.13 -8.02 19.35
C THR A 119 14.23 -6.81 19.60
N VAL A 120 13.30 -6.49 18.70
CA VAL A 120 12.41 -5.34 18.81
C VAL A 120 11.14 -5.74 19.56
N GLU A 121 10.96 -5.20 20.76
CA GLU A 121 9.72 -5.33 21.50
C GLU A 121 8.68 -4.37 20.92
N ASN A 122 7.45 -4.87 20.67
CA ASN A 122 6.32 -4.09 20.14
C ASN A 122 6.67 -3.28 18.87
N PRO A 123 7.06 -3.94 17.78
CA PRO A 123 7.57 -3.28 16.58
C PRO A 123 6.50 -2.43 15.89
N MET A 124 6.47 -1.15 16.19
CA MET A 124 5.63 -0.14 15.55
C MET A 124 6.48 1.09 15.24
N PHE A 125 6.45 1.53 14.00
CA PHE A 125 7.28 2.64 13.53
C PHE A 125 6.41 3.75 12.96
N CYS A 126 6.87 4.98 13.05
CA CYS A 126 6.24 6.16 12.47
C CYS A 126 7.04 6.60 11.24
N LEU A 127 6.39 6.67 10.08
CA LEU A 127 6.92 7.29 8.87
C LEU A 127 6.40 8.72 8.79
N THR A 128 7.30 9.68 8.79
CA THR A 128 7.01 11.11 8.65
C THR A 128 8.21 11.85 8.06
N ASN A 129 8.18 13.17 8.00
CA ASN A 129 9.32 14.03 7.64
C ASN A 129 9.88 14.77 8.87
N LYS A 130 10.98 15.51 8.70
CA LYS A 130 11.61 16.26 9.80
C LYS A 130 10.71 17.33 10.40
N SER A 131 9.84 17.95 9.60
CA SER A 131 8.91 18.98 10.10
C SER A 131 7.67 18.40 10.77
N LYS A 132 7.43 17.08 10.62
CA LYS A 132 6.22 16.39 11.08
C LYS A 132 4.92 16.97 10.51
N MET A 133 5.00 17.56 9.34
CA MET A 133 3.87 18.18 8.65
C MET A 133 3.67 17.58 7.25
N ASN A 134 2.49 17.01 7.00
CA ASN A 134 2.12 16.33 5.75
C ASN A 134 3.08 15.19 5.33
N GLY A 135 3.74 14.54 6.30
CA GLY A 135 4.74 13.50 6.05
C GLY A 135 4.16 12.18 5.58
N ALA A 136 2.85 11.93 5.75
CA ALA A 136 2.18 10.72 5.26
C ALA A 136 2.32 10.54 3.74
N SER A 137 2.49 11.62 2.97
CA SER A 137 2.70 11.61 1.52
C SER A 137 3.95 10.83 1.08
N LEU A 138 4.95 10.70 1.95
CA LEU A 138 6.17 9.92 1.70
C LEU A 138 5.87 8.44 1.40
N LEU A 139 4.74 7.94 1.90
CA LEU A 139 4.24 6.60 1.61
C LEU A 139 4.00 6.36 0.12
N LEU A 140 3.70 7.39 -0.67
CA LEU A 140 3.45 7.27 -2.10
C LEU A 140 4.71 6.98 -2.92
N GLN A 141 5.90 7.17 -2.36
CA GLN A 141 7.17 6.98 -3.04
C GLN A 141 7.64 5.51 -2.93
N GLU A 142 7.77 4.85 -4.08
CA GLU A 142 8.12 3.43 -4.16
C GLU A 142 9.47 3.11 -3.50
N ASP A 143 10.47 3.94 -3.72
CA ASP A 143 11.79 3.74 -3.15
C ASP A 143 11.82 3.87 -1.63
N ILE A 144 10.95 4.72 -1.04
CA ILE A 144 10.79 4.81 0.42
C ILE A 144 10.12 3.53 0.95
N ARG A 145 9.05 3.05 0.29
CA ARG A 145 8.41 1.79 0.66
C ARG A 145 9.38 0.62 0.59
N LYS A 146 10.23 0.59 -0.43
CA LYS A 146 11.27 -0.43 -0.58
C LYS A 146 12.28 -0.36 0.56
N GLN A 147 12.79 0.83 0.90
CA GLN A 147 13.71 1.02 2.02
C GLN A 147 13.10 0.58 3.35
N ILE A 148 11.80 0.85 3.59
CA ILE A 148 11.10 0.37 4.79
C ILE A 148 11.11 -1.17 4.81
N GLY A 149 10.72 -1.83 3.72
CA GLY A 149 10.72 -3.28 3.63
C GLY A 149 12.11 -3.90 3.81
N GLU A 150 13.17 -3.25 3.33
CA GLU A 150 14.56 -3.66 3.53
C GLU A 150 15.00 -3.47 4.98
N CYS A 151 14.61 -2.37 5.62
CA CYS A 151 14.86 -2.08 7.03
C CYS A 151 14.23 -3.13 7.95
N LEU A 152 12.94 -3.42 7.74
CA LEU A 152 12.17 -4.37 8.56
C LEU A 152 12.48 -5.84 8.23
N GLY A 153 12.94 -6.13 7.03
CA GLY A 153 13.16 -7.50 6.57
C GLY A 153 11.87 -8.29 6.29
N SER A 154 10.68 -7.70 6.37
CA SER A 154 9.36 -8.32 6.20
C SER A 154 8.42 -7.46 5.36
N ASP A 155 7.30 -8.04 4.92
CA ASP A 155 6.11 -7.31 4.51
C ASP A 155 5.58 -6.51 5.70
N TYR A 156 4.71 -5.53 5.46
CA TYR A 156 4.22 -4.69 6.54
C TYR A 156 2.85 -4.08 6.24
N PHE A 157 2.12 -3.79 7.30
CA PHE A 157 0.91 -2.98 7.26
C PHE A 157 1.25 -1.51 7.41
N VAL A 158 0.47 -0.66 6.72
CA VAL A 158 0.49 0.78 6.86
C VAL A 158 -0.83 1.20 7.48
N ILE A 159 -0.75 1.77 8.66
CA ILE A 159 -1.89 2.25 9.43
C ILE A 159 -1.99 3.76 9.21
N PRO A 160 -3.08 4.26 8.61
CA PRO A 160 -3.28 5.68 8.34
C PRO A 160 -3.61 6.41 9.65
N SER A 161 -2.57 6.95 10.30
CA SER A 161 -2.71 7.70 11.56
C SER A 161 -3.27 9.10 11.28
N SER A 162 -2.60 9.87 10.42
CA SER A 162 -3.05 11.21 10.04
C SER A 162 -2.45 11.61 8.68
N VAL A 163 -2.79 12.79 8.15
CA VAL A 163 -2.11 13.35 6.97
C VAL A 163 -0.63 13.69 7.26
N HIS A 164 -0.25 13.76 8.53
CA HIS A 164 1.10 14.12 8.95
C HIS A 164 2.05 12.94 9.03
N GLU A 165 1.52 11.74 9.30
CA GLU A 165 2.30 10.52 9.51
C GLU A 165 1.48 9.27 9.26
N VAL A 166 2.16 8.17 8.98
CA VAL A 166 1.56 6.83 8.99
C VAL A 166 2.36 5.93 9.90
N LEU A 167 1.66 4.96 10.53
CA LEU A 167 2.33 3.94 11.32
C LEU A 167 2.63 2.73 10.46
N ILE A 168 3.79 2.16 10.67
CA ILE A 168 4.30 0.99 9.98
C ILE A 168 4.37 -0.16 10.98
N LEU A 169 3.68 -1.24 10.66
CA LEU A 169 3.57 -2.43 11.51
C LEU A 169 4.06 -3.65 10.72
N PRO A 170 5.19 -4.28 11.08
CA PRO A 170 5.68 -5.47 10.39
C PRO A 170 4.64 -6.59 10.39
N ASP A 171 4.46 -7.27 9.25
CA ASP A 171 3.62 -8.44 9.15
C ASP A 171 4.33 -9.66 9.75
N ASN A 172 3.92 -10.02 10.96
CA ASN A 172 4.40 -11.20 11.70
C ASN A 172 3.33 -12.31 11.75
N GLY A 173 2.21 -12.15 11.02
CA GLY A 173 1.11 -13.11 10.97
C GLY A 173 0.19 -13.12 12.20
N ILE A 174 0.38 -12.20 13.15
CA ILE A 174 -0.44 -12.10 14.37
C ILE A 174 -1.66 -11.21 14.15
N PHE A 175 -1.50 -10.14 13.38
CA PHE A 175 -2.54 -9.13 13.21
C PHE A 175 -3.57 -9.55 12.17
N GLN A 176 -4.86 -9.30 12.49
CA GLN A 176 -5.98 -9.50 11.58
C GLN A 176 -6.41 -8.15 11.00
N VAL A 177 -6.59 -8.07 9.69
CA VAL A 177 -6.94 -6.81 9.01
C VAL A 177 -8.23 -6.18 9.54
N PRO A 178 -9.32 -6.94 9.85
CA PRO A 178 -10.52 -6.35 10.42
C PRO A 178 -10.28 -5.69 11.79
N GLU A 179 -9.40 -6.25 12.62
CA GLU A 179 -9.06 -5.70 13.93
C GLU A 179 -8.28 -4.39 13.79
N LEU A 180 -7.31 -4.36 12.85
CA LEU A 180 -6.55 -3.15 12.55
C LEU A 180 -7.45 -2.03 12.01
N ASN A 181 -8.38 -2.34 11.10
CA ASN A 181 -9.34 -1.35 10.58
C ASN A 181 -10.26 -0.81 11.68
N ALA A 182 -10.77 -1.69 12.58
CA ALA A 182 -11.59 -1.25 13.70
C ALA A 182 -10.83 -0.30 14.64
N MET A 183 -9.55 -0.59 14.90
CA MET A 183 -8.70 0.29 15.71
C MET A 183 -8.49 1.66 15.03
N VAL A 184 -8.25 1.69 13.72
CA VAL A 184 -8.11 2.96 12.97
C VAL A 184 -9.38 3.79 13.03
N GLN A 185 -10.55 3.16 12.86
CA GLN A 185 -11.84 3.83 12.94
C GLN A 185 -12.06 4.44 14.32
N GLU A 186 -11.82 3.69 15.38
CA GLU A 186 -11.95 4.18 16.75
C GLU A 186 -11.04 5.39 17.02
N VAL A 187 -9.77 5.34 16.57
CA VAL A 187 -8.83 6.44 16.73
C VAL A 187 -9.28 7.66 15.92
N ASN A 188 -9.72 7.48 14.68
CA ASN A 188 -10.23 8.57 13.85
C ASN A 188 -11.47 9.23 14.47
N GLU A 189 -12.39 8.46 15.07
CA GLU A 189 -13.59 9.00 15.70
C GLU A 189 -13.31 9.77 17.00
N THR A 190 -12.24 9.41 17.73
CA THR A 190 -12.02 9.88 19.09
C THR A 190 -10.82 10.80 19.27
N GLN A 191 -9.80 10.71 18.40
CA GLN A 191 -8.49 11.35 18.61
C GLN A 191 -8.03 12.25 17.46
N VAL A 192 -8.50 12.03 16.23
CA VAL A 192 -8.00 12.74 15.04
C VAL A 192 -9.05 13.72 14.52
N GLU A 193 -8.67 14.99 14.36
CA GLU A 193 -9.55 15.98 13.75
C GLU A 193 -9.89 15.58 12.31
N ARG A 194 -11.15 15.75 11.91
CA ARG A 194 -11.64 15.27 10.61
C ARG A 194 -10.82 15.74 9.40
N GLN A 195 -10.28 16.94 9.46
CA GLN A 195 -9.44 17.48 8.38
C GLN A 195 -8.04 16.86 8.32
N GLU A 196 -7.61 16.19 9.38
CA GLU A 196 -6.34 15.49 9.49
C GLU A 196 -6.46 13.98 9.31
N GLN A 197 -7.71 13.45 9.29
CA GLN A 197 -7.95 12.04 9.03
C GLN A 197 -7.50 11.67 7.60
N LEU A 198 -6.66 10.65 7.51
CA LEU A 198 -6.12 10.18 6.24
C LEU A 198 -7.02 9.13 5.58
N SER A 199 -7.39 8.09 6.29
CA SER A 199 -8.28 7.00 5.86
C SER A 199 -8.65 6.10 7.04
N ASP A 200 -9.73 5.29 6.88
CA ASP A 200 -10.07 4.20 7.80
C ASP A 200 -9.51 2.83 7.34
N LYS A 201 -8.83 2.81 6.20
CA LYS A 201 -8.47 1.57 5.51
C LYS A 201 -6.98 1.30 5.63
N VAL A 202 -6.63 0.25 6.34
CA VAL A 202 -5.24 -0.22 6.45
C VAL A 202 -4.73 -0.67 5.08
N GLN A 203 -3.50 -0.29 4.76
CA GLN A 203 -2.83 -0.74 3.54
C GLN A 203 -1.81 -1.83 3.89
N PHE A 204 -1.52 -2.66 2.92
CA PHE A 204 -0.46 -3.67 2.98
C PHE A 204 0.61 -3.35 1.96
N CYS A 205 1.87 -3.48 2.33
CA CYS A 205 2.99 -3.29 1.44
C CYS A 205 3.85 -4.56 1.35
N ASP A 206 4.01 -5.06 0.14
CA ASP A 206 4.89 -6.18 -0.16
C ASP A 206 6.35 -5.71 -0.21
N LYS A 207 7.21 -6.31 0.59
CA LYS A 207 8.63 -5.95 0.72
C LYS A 207 9.42 -6.08 -0.59
N LYS A 208 9.10 -7.09 -1.41
CA LYS A 208 9.89 -7.41 -2.62
C LYS A 208 9.55 -6.48 -3.77
N THR A 209 8.27 -6.18 -3.92
CA THR A 209 7.75 -5.40 -5.05
C THR A 209 7.52 -3.94 -4.70
N ALA A 210 7.51 -3.60 -3.40
CA ALA A 210 7.08 -2.31 -2.86
C ALA A 210 5.66 -1.89 -3.32
N VAL A 211 4.86 -2.84 -3.79
CA VAL A 211 3.47 -2.61 -4.14
C VAL A 211 2.67 -2.44 -2.85
N MET A 212 1.93 -1.34 -2.79
CA MET A 212 1.00 -1.03 -1.72
C MET A 212 -0.43 -1.23 -2.22
N GLU A 213 -1.22 -1.98 -1.48
CA GLU A 213 -2.64 -2.22 -1.78
C GLU A 213 -3.47 -2.21 -0.49
N ASN A 214 -4.75 -1.98 -0.62
CA ASN A 214 -5.68 -2.10 0.49
C ASN A 214 -5.65 -3.52 1.08
N ALA A 215 -5.47 -3.64 2.39
CA ALA A 215 -5.24 -4.92 3.04
C ALA A 215 -6.44 -5.87 2.92
N GLU A 216 -7.68 -5.38 3.05
CA GLU A 216 -8.88 -6.21 2.87
C GLU A 216 -9.05 -6.72 1.43
N ARG A 217 -8.79 -5.84 0.44
CA ARG A 217 -8.85 -6.24 -0.97
C ARG A 217 -7.80 -7.30 -1.30
N ARG A 218 -6.62 -7.17 -0.70
CA ARG A 218 -5.56 -8.18 -0.81
C ARG A 218 -6.00 -9.51 -0.23
N GLU A 219 -6.54 -9.55 0.99
CA GLU A 219 -7.03 -10.78 1.60
C GLU A 219 -8.12 -11.43 0.76
N ALA A 220 -9.10 -10.66 0.30
CA ALA A 220 -10.17 -11.15 -0.56
C ALA A 220 -9.65 -11.70 -1.91
N ARG A 221 -8.60 -11.10 -2.48
CA ARG A 221 -7.95 -11.59 -3.70
C ARG A 221 -7.23 -12.90 -3.44
N LEU A 222 -6.42 -12.97 -2.40
CA LEU A 222 -5.68 -14.19 -2.03
C LEU A 222 -6.61 -15.36 -1.71
N GLU A 223 -7.75 -15.12 -1.07
CA GLU A 223 -8.73 -16.17 -0.79
C GLU A 223 -9.36 -16.69 -2.09
N LYS A 224 -9.72 -15.82 -3.03
CA LYS A 224 -10.21 -16.22 -4.35
C LYS A 224 -9.17 -17.03 -5.13
N GLU A 225 -7.92 -16.64 -5.11
CA GLU A 225 -6.81 -17.35 -5.75
C GLU A 225 -6.64 -18.76 -5.16
N LYS A 226 -6.65 -18.88 -3.82
CA LYS A 226 -6.61 -20.20 -3.13
C LYS A 226 -7.78 -21.10 -3.48
N VAL A 227 -8.98 -20.54 -3.59
CA VAL A 227 -10.18 -21.30 -3.98
C VAL A 227 -10.09 -21.78 -5.43
N ALA A 228 -9.62 -20.90 -6.35
CA ALA A 228 -9.42 -21.26 -7.76
C ALA A 228 -8.36 -22.36 -7.91
N GLU A 229 -7.22 -22.24 -7.23
CA GLU A 229 -6.15 -23.24 -7.26
C GLU A 229 -6.63 -24.61 -6.74
N LYS A 230 -7.38 -24.62 -5.63
CA LYS A 230 -7.99 -25.85 -5.09
C LYS A 230 -9.00 -26.46 -6.07
N ALA A 231 -9.75 -25.66 -6.82
CA ALA A 231 -10.70 -26.14 -7.83
C ALA A 231 -9.96 -26.74 -9.02
N GLU A 232 -8.89 -26.13 -9.50
CA GLU A 232 -8.06 -26.67 -10.60
C GLU A 232 -7.39 -28.00 -10.22
N VAL A 233 -6.83 -28.09 -9.01
CA VAL A 233 -6.23 -29.34 -8.50
C VAL A 233 -7.27 -30.45 -8.42
N LYS A 234 -8.48 -30.17 -7.90
CA LYS A 234 -9.57 -31.15 -7.84
C LYS A 234 -10.04 -31.58 -9.25
N GLY A 235 -10.20 -30.62 -10.16
CA GLY A 235 -10.56 -30.88 -11.56
C GLY A 235 -9.51 -31.75 -12.29
N GLY A 236 -8.24 -31.45 -12.09
CA GLY A 236 -7.11 -32.22 -12.63
C GLY A 236 -7.04 -33.64 -12.08
N ILE A 237 -7.29 -33.84 -10.79
CA ILE A 237 -7.34 -35.20 -10.18
C ILE A 237 -8.55 -35.97 -10.68
N HIS A 238 -9.73 -35.34 -10.75
CA HIS A 238 -10.95 -36.00 -11.24
C HIS A 238 -10.84 -36.41 -12.72
N GLY A 239 -10.26 -35.54 -13.55
CA GLY A 239 -9.99 -35.83 -14.96
C GLY A 239 -8.98 -36.98 -15.16
N ARG A 240 -7.94 -37.08 -14.32
CA ARG A 240 -6.99 -38.21 -14.32
C ARG A 240 -7.66 -39.52 -13.86
N LEU A 241 -8.53 -39.45 -12.86
CA LEU A 241 -9.26 -40.60 -12.34
C LEU A 241 -10.25 -41.15 -13.38
N GLU A 242 -10.98 -40.29 -14.09
CA GLU A 242 -11.89 -40.65 -15.13
C GLU A 242 -11.17 -41.28 -16.34
N LYS A 243 -10.01 -40.72 -16.75
CA LYS A 243 -9.17 -41.34 -17.78
C LYS A 243 -8.66 -42.71 -17.39
N ALA A 244 -8.17 -42.87 -16.16
CA ALA A 244 -7.72 -44.18 -15.66
C ALA A 244 -8.84 -45.19 -15.58
N LYS A 245 -10.06 -44.81 -15.16
CA LYS A 245 -11.24 -45.70 -15.18
C LYS A 245 -11.65 -46.08 -16.59
N ALA A 246 -11.59 -45.18 -17.57
CA ALA A 246 -11.88 -45.45 -18.95
C ALA A 246 -10.87 -46.43 -19.57
N GLU A 247 -9.59 -46.30 -19.27
CA GLU A 247 -8.51 -47.21 -19.71
C GLU A 247 -8.66 -48.61 -19.11
N ILE A 248 -9.06 -48.72 -17.83
CA ILE A 248 -9.33 -50.01 -17.19
C ILE A 248 -10.52 -50.70 -17.87
N LYS A 249 -11.60 -49.95 -18.11
CA LYS A 249 -12.80 -50.47 -18.76
C LYS A 249 -12.55 -50.93 -20.21
N ALA A 250 -11.70 -50.23 -20.94
CA ALA A 250 -11.28 -50.61 -22.28
C ALA A 250 -10.43 -51.90 -22.27
N LYS A 251 -9.52 -52.05 -21.30
CA LYS A 251 -8.71 -53.27 -21.14
C LYS A 251 -9.52 -54.51 -20.68
N GLU A 252 -10.60 -54.29 -19.94
CA GLU A 252 -11.52 -55.37 -19.56
C GLU A 252 -12.40 -55.81 -20.72
N ALA A 253 -12.85 -54.92 -21.60
CA ALA A 253 -13.62 -55.23 -22.79
C ALA A 253 -12.85 -56.06 -23.82
N ASP A 254 -11.51 -55.90 -23.87
CA ASP A 254 -10.65 -56.64 -24.79
C ASP A 254 -10.33 -58.10 -24.31
N LYS A 255 -10.68 -58.41 -23.07
CA LYS A 255 -10.45 -59.73 -22.45
C LYS A 255 -11.62 -60.72 -22.51
N VAL A 256 -12.72 -60.37 -23.19
CA VAL A 256 -13.84 -61.33 -23.38
C VAL A 256 -13.45 -62.33 -24.47
N PRO A 257 -13.32 -63.66 -24.19
CA PRO A 257 -12.94 -64.64 -25.19
C PRO A 257 -14.08 -64.81 -26.18
N LYS A 258 -13.78 -64.64 -27.47
CA LYS A 258 -14.70 -65.12 -28.58
C LYS A 258 -14.87 -66.63 -28.53
N ASN A 259 -15.96 -67.06 -27.98
CA ASN A 259 -16.34 -68.47 -28.02
C ASN A 259 -16.68 -68.88 -29.48
N LYS A 260 -15.83 -69.70 -30.07
CA LYS A 260 -16.07 -70.32 -31.36
C LYS A 260 -17.19 -71.34 -31.19
N SER A 261 -18.35 -71.08 -31.76
CA SER A 261 -19.31 -72.10 -32.08
C SER A 261 -18.77 -72.95 -33.21
N LYS A 262 -18.44 -74.21 -32.96
CA LYS A 262 -18.23 -75.24 -33.97
C LYS A 262 -19.50 -75.96 -34.21
N ASP A 263 -19.83 -75.99 -35.48
CA ASP A 263 -20.84 -76.81 -36.12
C ASP A 263 -20.75 -78.26 -35.71
N LEU A 264 -21.89 -78.84 -35.47
CA LEU A 264 -22.12 -80.28 -35.63
C LEU A 264 -23.39 -80.47 -36.44
N ALA A 265 -23.23 -80.58 -37.77
CA ALA A 265 -24.20 -81.15 -38.65
C ALA A 265 -23.60 -82.47 -39.22
N ALA A 266 -24.34 -83.51 -39.14
CA ALA A 266 -24.42 -84.70 -39.96
C ALA A 266 -24.39 -86.00 -39.16
N ALA A 267 -25.45 -86.70 -39.22
CA ALA A 267 -25.74 -88.03 -39.66
C ALA A 267 -26.92 -88.60 -38.92
N LEU A 268 -27.95 -88.78 -39.58
CA LEU A 268 -28.88 -89.83 -40.01
C LEU A 268 -30.29 -89.33 -40.18
#